data_e94ee4c6fc0f80de8792f4a16f421d3c
#
_entry.id   e94ee4c6fc0f80de8792f4a16f421d3c
#
_cell.length_a   1.000
_cell.length_b   1.000
_cell.length_c   1.000
_cell.angle_alpha   90.00
_cell.angle_beta   90.00
_cell.angle_gamma   90.00
#
_symmetry.space_group_name_H-M   'P 1'
#
loop_
_entity.id
_entity.type
_entity.pdbx_description
1 polymer ?
#
loop_
_entity_poly.entity_id
_entity_poly.type
_entity_poly.pdbx_seq_one_letter_code
_entity_poly.pdbx_strand_id
1 'polypeptide(L)'
;MPKFITSKKFAAGEEFFGNGDSGRHAYFIEDGSVDVFILKDGKSIVIAELGVGEIFGEMSMIDDAPRSATVTAKTDTEVIQIQRSRSPRQRD
;
A
#
# COMPACT_ATOMS: atom_id res chain seq x y z
N MET A 1 -2.38 -20.64 12.27
CA MET A 1 -1.71 -20.14 11.10
C MET A 1 -2.05 -18.71 10.85
N PRO A 2 -1.08 -17.87 10.78
CA PRO A 2 -1.38 -16.46 10.62
C PRO A 2 -2.05 -16.17 9.29
N LYS A 3 -2.99 -15.27 9.35
CA LYS A 3 -3.70 -14.86 8.16
C LYS A 3 -3.39 -13.41 7.82
N PHE A 4 -2.20 -12.98 8.20
CA PHE A 4 -1.81 -11.59 8.04
C PHE A 4 -1.00 -11.36 6.79
N ILE A 5 -0.66 -12.44 6.09
CA ILE A 5 0.15 -12.38 4.88
C ILE A 5 -0.61 -13.06 3.76
N THR A 6 -0.84 -12.34 2.69
CA THR A 6 -1.62 -12.84 1.58
C THR A 6 -0.99 -12.37 0.28
N SER A 7 -0.89 -13.27 -0.70
CA SER A 7 -0.42 -12.89 -2.02
C SER A 7 -1.57 -12.32 -2.81
N LYS A 8 -1.34 -11.20 -3.48
CA LYS A 8 -2.36 -10.53 -4.28
C LYS A 8 -1.79 -10.07 -5.60
N LYS A 9 -2.64 -10.02 -6.61
CA LYS A 9 -2.27 -9.54 -7.93
C LYS A 9 -3.13 -8.37 -8.32
N PHE A 10 -2.49 -7.38 -8.92
CA PHE A 10 -3.17 -6.17 -9.40
C PHE A 10 -2.83 -5.99 -10.86
N ALA A 11 -3.82 -5.70 -11.65
CA ALA A 11 -3.60 -5.40 -13.07
C ALA A 11 -3.09 -3.98 -13.20
N ALA A 12 -2.37 -3.72 -14.27
CA ALA A 12 -1.90 -2.37 -14.57
C ALA A 12 -3.06 -1.40 -14.50
N GLY A 13 -2.88 -0.31 -13.78
CA GLY A 13 -3.90 0.71 -13.61
C GLY A 13 -4.79 0.55 -12.39
N GLU A 14 -4.74 -0.60 -11.73
CA GLU A 14 -5.55 -0.80 -10.54
C GLU A 14 -4.96 -0.04 -9.36
N GLU A 15 -5.84 0.47 -8.52
CA GLU A 15 -5.43 1.26 -7.36
C GLU A 15 -5.31 0.37 -6.13
N PHE A 16 -4.20 0.49 -5.41
CA PHE A 16 -4.02 -0.22 -4.15
C PHE A 16 -4.78 0.51 -3.03
N PHE A 17 -4.64 1.82 -2.98
CA PHE A 17 -5.38 2.64 -2.05
C PHE A 17 -5.27 4.09 -2.51
N GLY A 18 -6.18 4.91 -2.03
CA GLY A 18 -6.21 6.32 -2.37
C GLY A 18 -5.82 7.20 -1.20
N ASN A 19 -5.45 8.41 -1.53
CA ASN A 19 -5.13 9.43 -0.55
C ASN A 19 -6.32 9.60 0.40
N GLY A 20 -6.06 9.53 1.69
CA GLY A 20 -7.09 9.69 2.70
C GLY A 20 -7.76 8.41 3.13
N ASP A 21 -7.53 7.32 2.42
CA ASP A 21 -8.12 6.03 2.80
C ASP A 21 -7.55 5.55 4.12
N SER A 22 -8.38 4.84 4.86
CA SER A 22 -7.90 4.11 6.01
C SER A 22 -7.28 2.81 5.54
N GLY A 23 -6.25 2.36 6.21
CA GLY A 23 -5.68 1.08 5.84
C GLY A 23 -4.81 0.52 6.92
N ARG A 24 -4.73 -0.81 6.94
CA ARG A 24 -3.90 -1.51 7.90
C ARG A 24 -3.00 -2.51 7.21
N HIS A 25 -2.73 -2.26 5.93
CA HIS A 25 -1.94 -3.18 5.14
C HIS A 25 -0.68 -2.50 4.67
N ALA A 26 0.39 -3.27 4.65
CA ALA A 26 1.58 -2.90 3.90
C ALA A 26 1.69 -3.87 2.75
N TYR A 27 2.45 -3.50 1.75
CA TYR A 27 2.59 -4.30 0.54
C TYR A 27 4.05 -4.44 0.19
N PHE A 28 4.48 -5.66 -0.05
CA PHE A 28 5.82 -5.96 -0.51
C PHE A 28 5.72 -6.37 -1.97
N ILE A 29 6.45 -5.70 -2.85
CA ILE A 29 6.36 -5.96 -4.28
C ILE A 29 7.22 -7.14 -4.66
N GLU A 30 6.59 -8.19 -5.17
CA GLU A 30 7.29 -9.37 -5.65
C GLU A 30 7.54 -9.33 -7.14
N ASP A 31 6.67 -8.63 -7.89
CA ASP A 31 6.81 -8.53 -9.33
C ASP A 31 6.07 -7.28 -9.78
N GLY A 32 6.61 -6.60 -10.76
CA GLY A 32 5.97 -5.41 -11.31
C GLY A 32 6.42 -4.14 -10.64
N SER A 33 5.62 -3.10 -10.80
CA SER A 33 5.95 -1.80 -10.23
C SER A 33 4.68 -1.00 -9.98
N VAL A 34 4.79 0.00 -9.10
CA VAL A 34 3.67 0.86 -8.75
C VAL A 34 4.11 2.31 -8.82
N ASP A 35 3.15 3.18 -9.05
CA ASP A 35 3.35 4.62 -9.00
C ASP A 35 2.71 5.15 -7.73
N VAL A 36 3.42 6.05 -7.07
CA VAL A 36 2.93 6.73 -5.87
C VAL A 36 2.73 8.18 -6.23
N PHE A 37 1.54 8.71 -6.01
CA PHE A 37 1.31 10.11 -6.32
C PHE A 37 0.44 10.78 -5.28
N ILE A 38 0.55 12.10 -5.24
CA ILE A 38 -0.22 12.94 -4.34
C ILE A 38 -1.01 13.93 -5.16
N LEU A 39 -2.03 14.49 -4.54
CA LEU A 39 -2.76 15.61 -5.12
C LEU A 39 -2.15 16.90 -4.61
N LYS A 40 -1.87 17.79 -5.52
CA LYS A 40 -1.39 19.12 -5.17
C LYS A 40 -2.05 20.12 -6.11
N ASP A 41 -2.79 21.05 -5.53
CA ASP A 41 -3.48 22.07 -6.30
C ASP A 41 -4.38 21.46 -7.36
N GLY A 42 -5.05 20.37 -7.00
CA GLY A 42 -5.98 19.70 -7.89
C GLY A 42 -5.32 18.82 -8.94
N LYS A 43 -4.03 18.64 -8.88
CA LYS A 43 -3.30 17.83 -9.87
C LYS A 43 -2.63 16.65 -9.19
N SER A 44 -2.60 15.53 -9.92
CA SER A 44 -1.89 14.35 -9.46
C SER A 44 -0.43 14.46 -9.85
N ILE A 45 0.45 14.30 -8.89
CA ILE A 45 1.88 14.38 -9.12
C ILE A 45 2.50 13.08 -8.67
N VAL A 46 3.20 12.40 -9.60
CA VAL A 46 3.92 11.17 -9.26
C VAL A 46 5.16 11.56 -8.48
N ILE A 47 5.26 11.05 -7.26
CA ILE A 47 6.38 11.37 -6.40
C ILE A 47 7.36 10.22 -6.27
N ALA A 48 6.97 9.03 -6.66
CA ALA A 48 7.87 7.87 -6.58
C ALA A 48 7.35 6.75 -7.46
N GLU A 49 8.27 5.91 -7.89
CA GLU A 49 7.93 4.66 -8.53
C GLU A 49 8.67 3.59 -7.75
N LEU A 50 7.95 2.54 -7.34
CA LEU A 50 8.52 1.48 -6.54
C LEU A 50 8.48 0.19 -7.32
N GLY A 51 9.49 -0.63 -7.12
CA GLY A 51 9.61 -1.88 -7.85
C GLY A 51 9.86 -3.07 -6.94
N VAL A 52 10.31 -4.15 -7.55
CA VAL A 52 10.52 -5.42 -6.85
C VAL A 52 11.43 -5.21 -5.66
N GLY A 53 11.04 -5.78 -4.53
CA GLY A 53 11.82 -5.70 -3.29
C GLY A 53 11.48 -4.52 -2.41
N GLU A 54 10.63 -3.62 -2.88
CA GLU A 54 10.26 -2.45 -2.09
C GLU A 54 8.93 -2.67 -1.39
N ILE A 55 8.73 -1.94 -0.31
CA ILE A 55 7.54 -2.06 0.50
C ILE A 55 6.86 -0.69 0.57
N PHE A 56 5.54 -0.69 0.60
CA PHE A 56 4.82 0.57 0.72
C PHE A 56 3.61 0.38 1.61
N GLY A 57 3.10 1.49 2.15
CA GLY A 57 1.94 1.47 3.01
C GLY A 57 2.25 1.13 4.46
N GLU A 58 3.51 0.95 4.80
CA GLU A 58 3.89 0.47 6.11
C GLU A 58 3.61 1.47 7.24
N MET A 59 3.56 2.75 6.92
CA MET A 59 3.32 3.74 7.98
C MET A 59 1.94 3.59 8.59
N SER A 60 0.96 3.19 7.80
CA SER A 60 -0.37 2.97 8.34
C SER A 60 -0.41 1.81 9.32
N MET A 61 0.56 0.92 9.24
CA MET A 61 0.64 -0.18 10.18
C MET A 61 1.15 0.27 11.54
N ILE A 62 1.80 1.42 11.58
CA ILE A 62 2.40 1.92 12.81
C ILE A 62 1.46 2.84 13.56
N ASP A 63 0.85 3.78 12.88
CA ASP A 63 0.12 4.84 13.57
C ASP A 63 -1.33 4.97 13.14
N ASP A 64 -1.82 4.07 12.29
CA ASP A 64 -3.21 4.11 11.83
C ASP A 64 -3.57 5.40 11.10
N ALA A 65 -2.60 6.15 10.66
CA ALA A 65 -2.86 7.39 9.95
C ALA A 65 -3.52 7.10 8.61
N PRO A 66 -4.34 8.02 8.11
CA PRO A 66 -4.87 7.87 6.76
C PRO A 66 -3.74 7.82 5.74
N ARG A 67 -4.01 7.21 4.61
CA ARG A 67 -3.03 7.17 3.54
C ARG A 67 -2.73 8.58 3.05
N SER A 68 -1.46 8.90 2.93
CA SER A 68 -1.05 10.23 2.51
C SER A 68 -0.81 10.33 1.00
N ALA A 69 -1.02 9.25 0.30
CA ALA A 69 -0.78 9.22 -1.15
C ALA A 69 -1.68 8.17 -1.77
N THR A 70 -1.77 8.21 -3.08
CA THR A 70 -2.46 7.20 -3.87
C THR A 70 -1.42 6.31 -4.52
N VAL A 71 -1.65 5.01 -4.52
CA VAL A 71 -0.73 4.06 -5.14
C VAL A 71 -1.50 3.22 -6.14
N THR A 72 -1.01 3.20 -7.38
CA THR A 72 -1.61 2.39 -8.44
C THR A 72 -0.55 1.50 -9.06
N ALA A 73 -0.99 0.37 -9.59
CA ALA A 73 -0.09 -0.52 -10.30
C ALA A 73 0.27 0.12 -11.63
N LYS A 74 1.55 0.27 -11.88
CA LYS A 74 2.02 0.79 -13.16
C LYS A 74 1.99 -0.29 -14.21
N THR A 75 2.37 -1.49 -13.82
CA THR A 75 2.32 -2.69 -14.63
C THR A 75 1.54 -3.73 -13.87
N ASP A 76 1.28 -4.88 -14.47
CA ASP A 76 0.72 -5.98 -13.71
C ASP A 76 1.67 -6.27 -12.55
N THR A 77 1.15 -6.28 -11.36
CA THR A 77 1.97 -6.30 -10.17
C THR A 77 1.51 -7.40 -9.24
N GLU A 78 2.47 -8.11 -8.69
CA GLU A 78 2.20 -9.12 -7.68
C GLU A 78 2.85 -8.67 -6.38
N VAL A 79 2.07 -8.70 -5.31
CA VAL A 79 2.54 -8.22 -4.00
C VAL A 79 2.18 -9.21 -2.93
N ILE A 80 2.90 -9.12 -1.83
CA ILE A 80 2.49 -9.76 -0.59
C ILE A 80 1.85 -8.68 0.25
N GLN A 81 0.58 -8.89 0.57
CA GLN A 81 -0.16 -7.98 1.42
C GLN A 81 0.01 -8.43 2.86
N ILE A 82 0.50 -7.53 3.68
CA ILE A 82 0.76 -7.79 5.08
C ILE A 82 -0.25 -7.00 5.87
N GLN A 83 -1.09 -7.70 6.61
CA GLN A 83 -2.12 -7.04 7.40
C GLN A 83 -1.64 -6.88 8.82
N ARG A 84 -1.84 -5.70 9.38
CA ARG A 84 -1.51 -5.46 10.76
C ARG A 84 -2.38 -6.31 11.66
N SER A 85 -1.75 -6.97 12.61
CA SER A 85 -2.48 -7.75 13.59
C SER A 85 -3.35 -6.84 14.43
N ARG A 86 -4.57 -7.23 14.66
CA ARG A 86 -5.42 -6.54 15.59
C ARG A 86 -4.92 -6.81 16.98
N SER A 87 -4.30 -5.86 17.57
CA SER A 87 -3.82 -6.02 18.88
C SER A 87 -4.82 -5.42 19.84
N PRO A 88 -5.33 -6.15 20.66
CA PRO A 88 -6.24 -5.57 21.64
C PRO A 88 -5.48 -4.74 22.66
N ARG A 89 -4.63 -4.79 22.31
CA ARG A 89 -4.10 -4.22 23.00
C ARG A 89 -4.08 -3.76 23.53
N GLN A 90 -3.90 -3.88 23.39
CA GLN A 90 -3.85 -3.46 23.60
C GLN A 90 -4.02 -3.14 24.42
N ARG A 91 -3.84 -3.08 24.88
CA ARG A 91 -3.99 -2.74 25.58
C ARG A 91 -4.22 -2.68 26.23
N ASP A 92 -4.09 -2.68 26.59
CA ASP A 92 -4.23 -2.57 27.08
C ASP A 92 -4.37 -2.45 27.51
#